data_d739dd287f5042242c0a203ed8d151d5
#
_entry.id   d739dd287f5042242c0a203ed8d151d5
#
_cell.length_a   1.000
_cell.length_b   1.000
_cell.length_c   1.000
_cell.angle_alpha   90.00
_cell.angle_beta   90.00
_cell.angle_gamma   90.00
#
_symmetry.space_group_name_H-M   'P 1'
#
loop_
_entity.id
_entity.type
_entity.pdbx_description
1 polymer ?
#
loop_
_entity_poly.entity_id
_entity_poly.type
_entity_poly.pdbx_seq_one_letter_code
_entity_poly.pdbx_strand_id
1 'polypeptide(L)'
;SAAYRTTRSSLRSLATEGLELISGRDCAALDIGCSDGTLLSFYPRWVDRFGVDPLDDVDQIGDWAWSAKAPFPSADLDRAFAGKKFDLITAASVLEEVNEPRAFFARAKSLLTEDGVFALETLYSPMILTRTAANVFAGGVASVYSISVLERILRDCELKIFRGSLTEKDGGSICLFITHAESSDYDFDP
;
A
#
# COMPACT_ATOMS: atom_id res chain seq x y z
N SER A 1 19.90 -10.26 -7.53
CA SER A 1 20.34 -10.62 -6.18
C SER A 1 19.22 -11.34 -5.42
N ALA A 2 19.52 -11.97 -4.28
CA ALA A 2 18.51 -12.61 -3.43
C ALA A 2 17.50 -11.58 -2.91
N ALA A 3 17.96 -10.40 -2.48
CA ALA A 3 17.10 -9.31 -2.01
C ALA A 3 16.10 -8.86 -3.08
N TYR A 4 16.50 -8.71 -4.35
CA TYR A 4 15.60 -8.37 -5.44
C TYR A 4 14.50 -9.42 -5.64
N ARG A 5 14.82 -10.72 -5.54
CA ARG A 5 13.82 -11.80 -5.64
C ARG A 5 12.82 -11.77 -4.49
N THR A 6 13.30 -11.53 -3.27
CA THR A 6 12.45 -11.43 -2.08
C THR A 6 11.47 -10.26 -2.21
N THR A 7 11.96 -9.07 -2.59
CA THR A 7 11.12 -7.90 -2.83
C THR A 7 10.06 -8.18 -3.91
N ARG A 8 10.46 -8.73 -5.06
CA ARG A 8 9.52 -9.04 -6.14
C ARG A 8 8.47 -10.08 -5.75
N SER A 9 8.86 -11.09 -4.94
CA SER A 9 7.93 -12.10 -4.42
C SER A 9 6.92 -11.48 -3.46
N SER A 10 7.37 -10.59 -2.58
CA SER A 10 6.50 -9.88 -1.63
C SER A 10 5.49 -8.99 -2.36
N LEU A 11 5.92 -8.19 -3.33
CA LEU A 11 5.02 -7.36 -4.14
C LEU A 11 3.97 -8.20 -4.88
N ARG A 12 4.37 -9.37 -5.40
CA ARG A 12 3.44 -10.29 -6.04
C ARG A 12 2.40 -10.81 -5.05
N SER A 13 2.81 -11.24 -3.85
CA SER A 13 1.88 -11.72 -2.82
C SER A 13 0.90 -10.62 -2.44
N LEU A 14 1.38 -9.40 -2.17
CA LEU A 14 0.53 -8.26 -1.83
C LEU A 14 -0.52 -7.98 -2.91
N ALA A 15 -0.10 -7.96 -4.19
CA ALA A 15 -1.00 -7.75 -5.32
C ALA A 15 -2.02 -8.88 -5.47
N THR A 16 -1.59 -10.14 -5.35
CA THR A 16 -2.46 -11.31 -5.53
C THR A 16 -3.47 -11.41 -4.40
N GLU A 17 -3.01 -11.33 -3.14
CA GLU A 17 -3.87 -11.40 -1.97
C GLU A 17 -4.87 -10.22 -1.93
N GLY A 18 -4.44 -9.01 -2.33
CA GLY A 18 -5.33 -7.86 -2.45
C GLY A 18 -6.44 -8.10 -3.47
N LEU A 19 -6.11 -8.67 -4.65
CA LEU A 19 -7.11 -8.99 -5.67
C LEU A 19 -8.08 -10.09 -5.26
N GLU A 20 -7.64 -11.07 -4.47
CA GLU A 20 -8.51 -12.15 -3.97
C GLU A 20 -9.57 -11.64 -3.00
N LEU A 21 -9.31 -10.50 -2.35
CA LEU A 21 -10.21 -9.89 -1.38
C LEU A 21 -11.28 -9.00 -2.01
N ILE A 22 -11.06 -8.51 -3.23
CA ILE A 22 -12.03 -7.68 -3.92
C ILE A 22 -12.90 -8.52 -4.86
N SER A 23 -14.19 -8.21 -4.91
CA SER A 23 -15.15 -8.92 -5.75
C SER A 23 -15.35 -8.19 -7.08
N GLY A 24 -15.31 -8.93 -8.19
CA GLY A 24 -15.79 -8.43 -9.47
C GLY A 24 -14.75 -8.40 -10.59
N ARG A 25 -15.28 -8.24 -11.81
CA ARG A 25 -14.54 -7.86 -13.02
C ARG A 25 -14.76 -6.36 -13.20
N ASP A 26 -13.85 -5.67 -13.86
CA ASP A 26 -13.88 -4.21 -14.05
C ASP A 26 -13.54 -3.44 -12.76
N CYS A 27 -12.48 -3.85 -12.06
CA CYS A 27 -11.96 -3.16 -10.90
C CYS A 27 -10.82 -2.20 -11.26
N ALA A 28 -10.69 -1.13 -10.48
CA ALA A 28 -9.59 -0.19 -10.55
C ALA A 28 -8.65 -0.36 -9.34
N ALA A 29 -7.34 -0.44 -9.62
CA ALA A 29 -6.31 -0.55 -8.59
C ALA A 29 -5.34 0.63 -8.67
N LEU A 30 -5.03 1.23 -7.51
CA LEU A 30 -4.03 2.27 -7.35
C LEU A 30 -2.84 1.74 -6.56
N ASP A 31 -1.63 1.90 -7.08
CA ASP A 31 -0.38 1.63 -6.36
C ASP A 31 0.28 2.95 -5.96
N ILE A 32 0.42 3.19 -4.66
CA ILE A 32 1.06 4.37 -4.08
C ILE A 32 2.53 4.02 -3.81
N GLY A 33 3.46 4.80 -4.39
CA GLY A 33 4.87 4.46 -4.41
C GLY A 33 5.17 3.36 -5.42
N CYS A 34 4.61 3.48 -6.62
CA CYS A 34 4.62 2.42 -7.63
C CYS A 34 5.98 2.20 -8.30
N SER A 35 6.95 3.11 -8.11
CA SER A 35 8.29 3.05 -8.72
C SER A 35 8.19 2.74 -10.24
N ASP A 36 8.84 1.69 -10.70
CA ASP A 36 8.85 1.22 -12.11
C ASP A 36 7.58 0.44 -12.52
N GLY A 37 6.56 0.37 -11.67
CA GLY A 37 5.32 -0.37 -11.91
C GLY A 37 5.43 -1.88 -11.73
N THR A 38 6.48 -2.38 -11.08
CA THR A 38 6.66 -3.83 -10.87
C THR A 38 5.44 -4.45 -10.18
N LEU A 39 4.86 -3.82 -9.13
CA LEU A 39 3.64 -4.33 -8.48
C LEU A 39 2.46 -4.32 -9.43
N LEU A 40 2.23 -3.22 -10.14
CA LEU A 40 1.15 -3.08 -11.13
C LEU A 40 1.21 -4.15 -12.23
N SER A 41 2.41 -4.64 -12.56
CA SER A 41 2.62 -5.68 -13.59
C SER A 41 2.04 -7.04 -13.19
N PHE A 42 1.78 -7.27 -11.90
CA PHE A 42 1.18 -8.52 -11.42
C PHE A 42 -0.35 -8.53 -11.52
N TYR A 43 -0.98 -7.36 -11.69
CA TYR A 43 -2.42 -7.31 -11.93
C TYR A 43 -2.80 -7.84 -13.31
N PRO A 44 -3.88 -8.60 -13.43
CA PRO A 44 -4.41 -9.04 -14.71
C PRO A 44 -4.81 -7.86 -15.62
N ARG A 45 -4.90 -8.09 -16.93
CA ARG A 45 -5.20 -7.04 -17.91
C ARG A 45 -6.60 -6.42 -17.78
N TRP A 46 -7.51 -7.10 -17.10
CA TRP A 46 -8.86 -6.60 -16.84
C TRP A 46 -8.94 -5.63 -15.65
N VAL A 47 -7.85 -5.45 -14.91
CA VAL A 47 -7.73 -4.43 -13.85
C VAL A 47 -7.28 -3.12 -14.48
N ASP A 48 -8.04 -2.05 -14.26
CA ASP A 48 -7.61 -0.68 -14.55
C ASP A 48 -6.50 -0.28 -13.58
N ARG A 49 -5.30 -0.04 -14.09
CA ARG A 49 -4.09 0.15 -13.30
C ARG A 49 -3.68 1.59 -13.21
N PHE A 50 -3.46 2.06 -11.99
CA PHE A 50 -3.03 3.42 -11.69
C PHE A 50 -1.81 3.37 -10.77
N GLY A 51 -0.80 4.18 -11.06
CA GLY A 51 0.41 4.28 -10.25
C GLY A 51 0.76 5.73 -9.96
N VAL A 52 1.23 5.99 -8.74
CA VAL A 52 1.76 7.31 -8.36
C VAL A 52 3.08 7.15 -7.62
N ASP A 53 4.07 7.93 -8.00
CA ASP A 53 5.39 7.94 -7.36
C ASP A 53 6.04 9.32 -7.56
N PRO A 54 6.74 9.91 -6.56
CA PRO A 54 7.44 11.18 -6.76
C PRO A 54 8.74 11.07 -7.56
N LEU A 55 9.26 9.85 -7.79
CA LEU A 55 10.55 9.59 -8.42
C LEU A 55 10.43 9.38 -9.93
N ASP A 56 11.57 9.48 -10.62
CA ASP A 56 11.66 9.35 -12.08
C ASP A 56 11.36 7.95 -12.61
N ASP A 57 11.46 6.91 -11.76
CA ASP A 57 11.21 5.53 -12.15
C ASP A 57 9.78 5.30 -12.67
N VAL A 58 8.82 6.12 -12.25
CA VAL A 58 7.43 6.08 -12.72
C VAL A 58 7.32 6.27 -14.24
N ASP A 59 8.27 6.96 -14.87
CA ASP A 59 8.30 7.17 -16.32
C ASP A 59 8.54 5.86 -17.11
N GLN A 60 9.00 4.79 -16.44
CA GLN A 60 9.21 3.47 -17.05
C GLN A 60 7.91 2.69 -17.25
N ILE A 61 6.80 3.10 -16.62
CA ILE A 61 5.51 2.42 -16.71
C ILE A 61 4.94 2.49 -18.13
N GLY A 62 5.13 3.61 -18.84
CA GLY A 62 4.63 3.78 -20.22
C GLY A 62 3.09 3.72 -20.29
N ASP A 63 2.57 3.31 -21.44
CA ASP A 63 1.14 3.40 -21.78
C ASP A 63 0.28 2.21 -21.25
N TRP A 64 0.88 1.21 -20.57
CA TRP A 64 0.14 0.03 -20.12
C TRP A 64 -0.58 0.20 -18.78
N ALA A 65 -0.32 1.29 -18.07
CA ALA A 65 -1.04 1.73 -16.89
C ALA A 65 -1.06 3.27 -16.85
N TRP A 66 -2.06 3.85 -16.23
CA TRP A 66 -2.02 5.29 -15.94
C TRP A 66 -1.01 5.55 -14.83
N SER A 67 -0.14 6.53 -15.02
CA SER A 67 0.85 6.87 -14.00
C SER A 67 1.02 8.39 -13.86
N ALA A 68 1.40 8.83 -12.66
CA ALA A 68 1.72 10.22 -12.38
C ALA A 68 2.94 10.35 -11.48
N LYS A 69 3.85 11.24 -11.87
CA LYS A 69 4.98 11.64 -11.06
C LYS A 69 4.56 12.72 -10.07
N ALA A 70 4.13 12.29 -8.89
CA ALA A 70 3.65 13.18 -7.85
C ALA A 70 3.76 12.54 -6.46
N PRO A 71 3.99 13.31 -5.39
CA PRO A 71 3.88 12.80 -4.03
C PRO A 71 2.41 12.47 -3.70
N PHE A 72 2.20 11.52 -2.79
CA PHE A 72 0.87 11.19 -2.27
C PHE A 72 0.80 11.48 -0.75
N PRO A 73 -0.21 12.22 -0.30
CA PRO A 73 -1.22 12.97 -1.07
C PRO A 73 -0.68 14.26 -1.70
N SER A 74 -1.32 14.74 -2.75
CA SER A 74 -1.03 16.04 -3.35
C SER A 74 -2.23 16.64 -4.07
N ALA A 75 -2.24 17.99 -4.21
CA ALA A 75 -3.31 18.71 -4.91
C ALA A 75 -3.41 18.35 -6.41
N ASP A 76 -2.31 17.94 -7.04
CA ASP A 76 -2.31 17.52 -8.43
C ASP A 76 -3.06 16.21 -8.60
N LEU A 77 -2.84 15.25 -7.68
CA LEU A 77 -3.57 13.98 -7.65
C LEU A 77 -5.05 14.18 -7.27
N ASP A 78 -5.37 15.18 -6.44
CA ASP A 78 -6.75 15.50 -6.11
C ASP A 78 -7.56 15.89 -7.37
N ARG A 79 -6.92 16.64 -8.28
CA ARG A 79 -7.52 16.98 -9.58
C ARG A 79 -7.58 15.79 -10.54
N ALA A 80 -6.51 15.00 -10.61
CA ALA A 80 -6.42 13.84 -11.48
C ALA A 80 -7.44 12.74 -11.11
N PHE A 81 -7.69 12.56 -9.81
CA PHE A 81 -8.60 11.56 -9.26
C PHE A 81 -9.99 12.12 -8.88
N ALA A 82 -10.35 13.31 -9.37
CA ALA A 82 -11.64 13.90 -9.07
C ALA A 82 -12.79 12.96 -9.45
N GLY A 83 -13.55 12.48 -8.44
CA GLY A 83 -14.64 11.52 -8.61
C GLY A 83 -14.23 10.07 -8.88
N LYS A 84 -12.92 9.77 -8.96
CA LYS A 84 -12.44 8.39 -9.11
C LYS A 84 -12.39 7.68 -7.76
N LYS A 85 -12.73 6.39 -7.79
CA LYS A 85 -12.61 5.46 -6.67
C LYS A 85 -11.85 4.20 -7.12
N PHE A 86 -11.22 3.55 -6.17
CA PHE A 86 -10.43 2.33 -6.39
C PHE A 86 -10.94 1.21 -5.50
N ASP A 87 -11.06 0.04 -6.07
CA ASP A 87 -11.45 -1.17 -5.36
C ASP A 87 -10.28 -1.75 -4.57
N LEU A 88 -9.07 -1.53 -5.08
CA LEU A 88 -7.83 -1.90 -4.41
C LEU A 88 -6.85 -0.72 -4.41
N ILE A 89 -6.32 -0.39 -3.24
CA ILE A 89 -5.15 0.48 -3.11
C ILE A 89 -4.02 -0.36 -2.55
N THR A 90 -2.82 -0.26 -3.13
CA THR A 90 -1.61 -0.88 -2.59
C THR A 90 -0.58 0.17 -2.23
N ALA A 91 0.22 -0.09 -1.20
CA ALA A 91 1.42 0.66 -0.86
C ALA A 91 2.43 -0.28 -0.21
N ALA A 92 3.62 -0.38 -0.80
CA ALA A 92 4.68 -1.26 -0.30
C ALA A 92 5.96 -0.45 -0.04
N SER A 93 6.43 -0.45 1.22
CA SER A 93 7.62 0.29 1.66
C SER A 93 7.54 1.81 1.40
N VAL A 94 6.38 2.39 1.60
CA VAL A 94 6.11 3.82 1.42
C VAL A 94 5.87 4.52 2.75
N LEU A 95 5.15 3.84 3.67
CA LEU A 95 4.72 4.45 4.93
C LEU A 95 5.89 4.90 5.80
N GLU A 96 7.03 4.26 5.66
CA GLU A 96 8.28 4.58 6.36
C GLU A 96 8.81 5.99 6.06
N GLU A 97 8.46 6.53 4.88
CA GLU A 97 8.90 7.85 4.41
C GLU A 97 7.82 8.92 4.58
N VAL A 98 6.62 8.53 5.03
CA VAL A 98 5.48 9.44 5.17
C VAL A 98 5.59 10.25 6.46
N ASN A 99 5.68 11.57 6.34
CA ASN A 99 5.74 12.49 7.50
C ASN A 99 4.37 12.66 8.18
N GLU A 100 3.28 12.64 7.41
CA GLU A 100 1.92 12.90 7.89
C GLU A 100 1.01 11.66 7.65
N PRO A 101 1.17 10.58 8.44
CA PRO A 101 0.47 9.31 8.20
C PRO A 101 -1.06 9.44 8.26
N ARG A 102 -1.62 10.34 9.11
CA ARG A 102 -3.07 10.58 9.13
C ARG A 102 -3.58 11.16 7.81
N ALA A 103 -2.87 12.14 7.25
CA ALA A 103 -3.24 12.72 5.96
C ALA A 103 -3.15 11.68 4.83
N PHE A 104 -2.12 10.83 4.86
CA PHE A 104 -1.94 9.72 3.93
C PHE A 104 -3.12 8.76 3.98
N PHE A 105 -3.49 8.23 5.16
CA PHE A 105 -4.60 7.28 5.31
C PHE A 105 -5.96 7.92 5.03
N ALA A 106 -6.20 9.15 5.48
CA ALA A 106 -7.44 9.87 5.20
C ALA A 106 -7.65 10.05 3.69
N ARG A 107 -6.58 10.38 2.96
CA ARG A 107 -6.65 10.49 1.50
C ARG A 107 -6.85 9.14 0.84
N ALA A 108 -6.13 8.10 1.24
CA ALA A 108 -6.33 6.74 0.73
C ALA A 108 -7.80 6.29 0.95
N LYS A 109 -8.34 6.47 2.17
CA LYS A 109 -9.76 6.22 2.48
C LYS A 109 -10.69 6.91 1.51
N SER A 110 -10.44 8.20 1.25
CA SER A 110 -11.31 9.00 0.37
C SER A 110 -11.32 8.53 -1.07
N LEU A 111 -10.35 7.73 -1.48
CA LEU A 111 -10.22 7.13 -2.82
C LEU A 111 -10.74 5.70 -2.89
N LEU A 112 -10.95 5.02 -1.77
CA LEU A 112 -11.54 3.67 -1.77
C LEU A 112 -13.01 3.70 -2.16
N THR A 113 -13.45 2.65 -2.87
CA THR A 113 -14.87 2.29 -2.98
C THR A 113 -15.41 1.88 -1.61
N GLU A 114 -16.72 1.74 -1.48
CA GLU A 114 -17.37 1.36 -0.22
C GLU A 114 -16.84 0.03 0.33
N ASP A 115 -16.64 -0.96 -0.55
CA ASP A 115 -16.12 -2.28 -0.23
C ASP A 115 -14.62 -2.42 -0.59
N GLY A 116 -13.94 -1.30 -0.80
CA GLY A 116 -12.55 -1.27 -1.23
C GLY A 116 -11.57 -1.73 -0.14
N VAL A 117 -10.46 -2.30 -0.59
CA VAL A 117 -9.37 -2.79 0.27
C VAL A 117 -8.12 -1.95 0.06
N PHE A 118 -7.48 -1.57 1.16
CA PHE A 118 -6.14 -1.00 1.15
C PHE A 118 -5.13 -2.05 1.67
N ALA A 119 -4.28 -2.56 0.80
CA ALA A 119 -3.22 -3.51 1.10
C ALA A 119 -1.89 -2.77 1.32
N LEU A 120 -1.39 -2.79 2.54
CA LEU A 120 -0.19 -2.08 2.99
C LEU A 120 0.89 -3.07 3.39
N GLU A 121 2.11 -2.92 2.84
CA GLU A 121 3.31 -3.58 3.38
C GLU A 121 4.23 -2.50 3.95
N THR A 122 4.61 -2.65 5.22
CA THR A 122 5.47 -1.69 5.93
C THR A 122 6.41 -2.38 6.92
N LEU A 123 7.49 -1.72 7.29
CA LEU A 123 8.42 -2.19 8.32
C LEU A 123 7.69 -2.36 9.67
N TYR A 124 7.99 -3.47 10.35
CA TYR A 124 7.34 -3.81 11.62
C TYR A 124 8.32 -3.69 12.79
N SER A 125 8.12 -2.66 13.62
CA SER A 125 9.06 -2.29 14.69
C SER A 125 9.42 -3.44 15.66
N PRO A 126 8.50 -4.33 16.11
CA PRO A 126 8.87 -5.43 16.99
C PRO A 126 9.84 -6.44 16.35
N MET A 127 9.68 -6.74 15.04
CA MET A 127 10.59 -7.65 14.35
C MET A 127 11.97 -7.02 14.14
N ILE A 128 12.01 -5.74 13.77
CA ILE A 128 13.27 -5.01 13.57
C ILE A 128 14.07 -4.94 14.86
N LEU A 129 13.42 -4.65 15.99
CA LEU A 129 14.05 -4.58 17.30
C LEU A 129 14.58 -5.94 17.77
N THR A 130 13.81 -7.01 17.58
CA THR A 130 14.22 -8.36 18.00
C THR A 130 15.36 -8.93 17.14
N ARG A 131 15.44 -8.54 15.86
CA ARG A 131 16.47 -9.03 14.93
C ARG A 131 17.70 -8.14 14.85
N THR A 132 17.75 -7.06 15.62
CA THR A 132 18.86 -6.09 15.64
C THR A 132 19.20 -5.56 14.23
N ALA A 133 18.18 -5.40 13.37
CA ALA A 133 18.33 -4.95 11.99
C ALA A 133 18.55 -3.43 11.92
N ALA A 134 19.57 -2.92 12.62
CA ALA A 134 19.86 -1.49 12.72
C ALA A 134 20.20 -0.84 11.36
N ASN A 135 20.59 -1.62 10.37
CA ASN A 135 20.86 -1.17 9.00
C ASN A 135 19.61 -0.65 8.26
N VAL A 136 18.42 -0.99 8.72
CA VAL A 136 17.15 -0.50 8.17
C VAL A 136 17.06 1.04 8.25
N PHE A 137 17.61 1.64 9.30
CA PHE A 137 17.58 3.09 9.51
C PHE A 137 18.58 3.88 8.65
N ALA A 138 19.46 3.21 7.90
CA ALA A 138 20.46 3.86 7.05
C ALA A 138 19.90 4.40 5.71
N GLY A 139 18.64 4.09 5.35
CA GLY A 139 18.05 4.30 4.02
C GLY A 139 16.95 5.36 3.93
N GLY A 140 16.90 6.38 4.81
CA GLY A 140 15.86 7.42 4.71
C GLY A 140 14.57 7.09 5.45
N VAL A 141 14.52 6.00 6.22
CA VAL A 141 13.36 5.62 7.04
C VAL A 141 13.11 6.66 8.12
N ALA A 142 11.99 7.38 8.02
CA ALA A 142 11.56 8.36 9.00
C ALA A 142 10.82 7.73 10.18
N SER A 143 10.09 6.63 9.95
CA SER A 143 9.27 5.98 10.98
C SER A 143 9.13 4.49 10.76
N VAL A 144 9.03 3.74 11.86
CA VAL A 144 8.62 2.33 11.90
C VAL A 144 7.48 2.17 12.89
N TYR A 145 6.54 1.29 12.60
CA TYR A 145 5.29 1.20 13.32
C TYR A 145 5.11 -0.16 14.00
N SER A 146 4.39 -0.16 15.13
CA SER A 146 3.75 -1.35 15.69
C SER A 146 2.29 -1.41 15.25
N ILE A 147 1.66 -2.58 15.31
CA ILE A 147 0.23 -2.74 15.00
C ILE A 147 -0.61 -1.79 15.85
N SER A 148 -0.38 -1.70 17.15
CA SER A 148 -1.17 -0.86 18.05
C SER A 148 -1.11 0.63 17.71
N VAL A 149 0.02 1.12 17.18
CA VAL A 149 0.15 2.50 16.69
C VAL A 149 -0.62 2.67 15.38
N LEU A 150 -0.49 1.72 14.45
CA LEU A 150 -1.23 1.75 13.18
C LEU A 150 -2.74 1.68 13.39
N GLU A 151 -3.23 0.78 14.26
CA GLU A 151 -4.66 0.69 14.61
C GLU A 151 -5.21 2.01 15.14
N ARG A 152 -4.45 2.73 15.97
CA ARG A 152 -4.86 4.03 16.48
C ARG A 152 -4.95 5.07 15.35
N ILE A 153 -3.93 5.14 14.48
CA ILE A 153 -3.92 6.08 13.34
C ILE A 153 -5.08 5.77 12.39
N LEU A 154 -5.29 4.49 12.07
CA LEU A 154 -6.36 4.05 11.18
C LEU A 154 -7.74 4.33 11.74
N ARG A 155 -7.94 4.11 13.05
CA ARG A 155 -9.20 4.44 13.74
C ARG A 155 -9.52 5.93 13.67
N ASP A 156 -8.51 6.80 13.84
CA ASP A 156 -8.66 8.26 13.68
C ASP A 156 -9.07 8.64 12.25
N CYS A 157 -8.78 7.77 11.27
CA CYS A 157 -9.16 7.91 9.86
C CYS A 157 -10.41 7.10 9.47
N GLU A 158 -11.14 6.53 10.44
CA GLU A 158 -12.31 5.66 10.22
C GLU A 158 -12.01 4.46 9.30
N LEU A 159 -10.85 3.85 9.50
CA LEU A 159 -10.38 2.63 8.87
C LEU A 159 -10.15 1.55 9.93
N LYS A 160 -10.22 0.27 9.51
CA LYS A 160 -9.89 -0.89 10.36
C LYS A 160 -8.99 -1.89 9.61
N ILE A 161 -8.11 -2.55 10.35
CA ILE A 161 -7.39 -3.74 9.88
C ILE A 161 -8.33 -4.94 10.06
N PHE A 162 -8.46 -5.78 9.02
CA PHE A 162 -9.24 -7.03 9.12
C PHE A 162 -8.39 -8.28 8.89
N ARG A 163 -7.19 -8.13 8.30
CA ARG A 163 -6.23 -9.23 8.10
C ARG A 163 -4.81 -8.68 8.19
N GLY A 164 -3.88 -9.50 8.68
CA GLY A 164 -2.46 -9.17 8.68
C GLY A 164 -1.57 -10.41 8.66
N SER A 165 -0.39 -10.29 8.08
CA SER A 165 0.64 -11.35 8.07
C SER A 165 2.03 -10.76 8.20
N LEU A 166 2.92 -11.49 8.87
CA LEU A 166 4.33 -11.10 9.00
C LEU A 166 5.13 -11.61 7.81
N THR A 167 6.08 -10.80 7.35
CA THR A 167 7.00 -11.16 6.27
C THR A 167 8.46 -10.99 6.69
N GLU A 168 9.35 -11.73 6.02
CA GLU A 168 10.81 -11.67 6.26
C GLU A 168 11.49 -10.52 5.52
N LYS A 169 10.73 -9.74 4.73
CA LYS A 169 11.28 -8.65 3.92
C LYS A 169 11.94 -7.60 4.81
N ASP A 170 13.09 -7.11 4.37
CA ASP A 170 13.85 -6.01 4.99
C ASP A 170 14.13 -6.20 6.50
N GLY A 171 14.29 -7.46 6.95
CA GLY A 171 14.53 -7.79 8.36
C GLY A 171 13.27 -7.91 9.21
N GLY A 172 12.09 -7.67 8.64
CA GLY A 172 10.78 -7.85 9.25
C GLY A 172 9.79 -6.78 8.87
N SER A 173 8.85 -7.16 8.02
CA SER A 173 7.73 -6.33 7.59
C SER A 173 6.40 -6.98 7.96
N ILE A 174 5.35 -6.19 7.91
CA ILE A 174 3.98 -6.66 8.06
C ILE A 174 3.17 -6.26 6.85
N CYS A 175 2.38 -7.20 6.31
CA CYS A 175 1.32 -6.94 5.34
C CYS A 175 0.00 -6.79 6.09
N LEU A 176 -0.72 -5.72 5.84
CA LEU A 176 -2.00 -5.41 6.46
C LEU A 176 -3.04 -5.18 5.37
N PHE A 177 -4.23 -5.74 5.57
CA PHE A 177 -5.40 -5.48 4.74
C PHE A 177 -6.40 -4.66 5.54
N ILE A 178 -6.74 -3.50 4.99
CA ILE A 178 -7.43 -2.40 5.68
C ILE A 178 -8.67 -2.06 4.86
N THR A 179 -9.78 -1.77 5.52
CA THR A 179 -11.02 -1.34 4.89
C THR A 179 -11.69 -0.24 5.72
N HIS A 180 -12.82 0.28 5.25
CA HIS A 180 -13.63 1.23 6.02
C HIS A 180 -14.06 0.64 7.36
N ALA A 181 -14.05 1.43 8.43
CA ALA A 181 -14.40 0.96 9.77
C ALA A 181 -15.83 0.39 9.86
N GLU A 182 -16.73 0.92 9.03
CA GLU A 182 -18.16 0.54 8.98
C GLU A 182 -18.43 -0.65 8.05
N SER A 183 -17.44 -1.10 7.26
CA SER A 183 -17.64 -2.24 6.35
C SER A 183 -17.99 -3.49 7.14
N SER A 184 -19.03 -4.21 6.68
CA SER A 184 -19.45 -5.51 7.22
C SER A 184 -18.92 -6.70 6.41
N ASP A 185 -18.29 -6.44 5.25
CA ASP A 185 -17.89 -7.48 4.31
C ASP A 185 -16.62 -8.21 4.74
N TYR A 186 -15.88 -7.60 5.67
CA TYR A 186 -14.64 -8.16 6.20
C TYR A 186 -14.70 -8.25 7.72
N ASP A 187 -14.87 -9.47 8.21
CA ASP A 187 -14.71 -9.77 9.62
C ASP A 187 -13.22 -9.95 9.95
N PHE A 188 -12.85 -9.61 11.18
CA PHE A 188 -11.48 -9.80 11.66
C PHE A 188 -11.14 -11.30 11.67
N ASP A 189 -10.14 -11.70 10.87
CA ASP A 189 -9.55 -13.03 10.89
C ASP A 189 -8.25 -12.96 11.72
N PRO A 190 -8.23 -13.51 12.96
CA PRO A 190 -7.11 -13.36 13.91
C PRO A 190 -5.84 -14.12 13.51
#